data_e283205755e86bad392f5a6a2b7e4bf5
#
_entry.id   e283205755e86bad392f5a6a2b7e4bf5
#
_cell.length_a   1.000
_cell.length_b   1.000
_cell.length_c   1.000
_cell.angle_alpha   90.00
_cell.angle_beta   90.00
_cell.angle_gamma   90.00
#
_symmetry.space_group_name_H-M   'P 1'
#
loop_
_entity.id
_entity.type
_entity.pdbx_description
1 polymer ?
#
loop_
_entity_poly.entity_id
_entity_poly.type
_entity_poly.pdbx_seq_one_letter_code
_entity_poly.pdbx_strand_id
1 'polypeptide(L)'
;MQSPVVRQVNVRSSSALLDRYRAVRAETLSLVEPLSPEDLMVQSCSEASPAKWHLAHTSWFFETFVLRDFVAGYQDFHPDFHWLFNSYYNSLGDMPAKSLRSSFSRPPLEDILRYRDYVDAAIARLLESQPDYPANAEAVRRIMMGLEHEQQHQELIATDIKHALFTNPLHPAYRDSSARPSAEGIAPPVEWLTFDAGLTQVGFTPDAANAELFSFDNETPRHTVYLAPFSIATRPVTCAEYLAFMDDGGYARPDLWLSEGWVMVREHGWHSPLYWQQDLATKSGWRIYTLTGWQPMDDLSETPVCHLSFFEADAFARWASRHTSGVRLPTEFEWEYAAGQLGTLLRGAPQRPELLTYPLPGDSVAVAATPANMLETGSLHPTRASARSGLQQIFGDVWEWTSSAYTGYPGYRPLPGALGEYNGKFMSSQMVLRGGSCVTPATHIRASYRNFFTPATRWQFSGLRLARDTA
;
A
#
# COMPACT_ATOMS: atom_id res chain seq x y z
N MET A 1 24.49 3.62 5.14
CA MET A 1 23.78 2.56 4.41
C MET A 1 23.18 3.20 3.14
N GLN A 2 23.36 2.61 1.97
CA GLN A 2 22.76 3.12 0.74
C GLN A 2 21.25 2.86 0.80
N SER A 3 20.43 3.88 0.53
CA SER A 3 18.96 3.73 0.45
C SER A 3 18.60 2.66 -0.55
N PRO A 4 17.60 1.80 -0.25
CA PRO A 4 17.17 0.76 -1.16
C PRO A 4 16.65 1.38 -2.46
N VAL A 5 17.10 0.80 -3.56
CA VAL A 5 16.69 1.18 -4.91
C VAL A 5 15.44 0.38 -5.25
N VAL A 6 14.34 1.06 -5.60
CA VAL A 6 13.15 0.41 -6.15
C VAL A 6 13.56 -0.32 -7.42
N ARG A 7 13.68 -1.65 -7.37
CA ARG A 7 13.99 -2.49 -8.52
C ARG A 7 12.82 -3.42 -8.78
N GLN A 8 12.17 -3.28 -9.92
CA GLN A 8 11.43 -4.41 -10.46
C GLN A 8 12.45 -5.51 -10.83
N VAL A 9 12.27 -6.67 -10.23
CA VAL A 9 13.09 -7.84 -10.55
C VAL A 9 12.58 -8.38 -11.88
N ASN A 10 13.42 -8.26 -12.91
CA ASN A 10 13.16 -8.80 -14.22
C ASN A 10 13.26 -10.33 -14.15
N VAL A 11 12.13 -11.03 -14.24
CA VAL A 11 12.07 -12.49 -14.11
C VAL A 11 12.35 -13.10 -15.48
N ARG A 12 13.63 -13.16 -15.85
CA ARG A 12 14.08 -13.76 -17.14
C ARG A 12 14.36 -15.25 -17.06
N SER A 13 14.34 -15.87 -15.87
CA SER A 13 14.60 -17.28 -15.67
C SER A 13 13.87 -17.82 -14.44
N SER A 14 13.66 -19.13 -14.41
CA SER A 14 13.10 -19.82 -13.23
C SER A 14 13.96 -19.63 -11.98
N SER A 15 15.28 -19.52 -12.13
CA SER A 15 16.20 -19.25 -11.02
C SER A 15 15.96 -17.86 -10.43
N ALA A 16 15.86 -16.81 -11.25
CA ALA A 16 15.57 -15.46 -10.76
C ALA A 16 14.19 -15.37 -10.09
N LEU A 17 13.19 -16.10 -10.61
CA LEU A 17 11.88 -16.19 -9.98
C LEU A 17 11.93 -16.90 -8.62
N LEU A 18 12.71 -17.98 -8.52
CA LEU A 18 12.89 -18.71 -7.27
C LEU A 18 13.60 -17.86 -6.21
N ASP A 19 14.62 -17.09 -6.60
CA ASP A 19 15.32 -16.18 -5.70
C ASP A 19 14.37 -15.07 -5.19
N ARG A 20 13.55 -14.51 -6.07
CA ARG A 20 12.49 -13.56 -5.69
C ARG A 20 11.47 -14.20 -4.75
N TYR A 21 11.02 -15.42 -5.07
CA TYR A 21 10.10 -16.18 -4.22
C TYR A 21 10.65 -16.33 -2.80
N ARG A 22 11.88 -16.83 -2.68
CA ARG A 22 12.54 -17.02 -1.38
C ARG A 22 12.67 -15.69 -0.61
N ALA A 23 13.04 -14.60 -1.29
CA ALA A 23 13.18 -13.29 -0.66
C ALA A 23 11.85 -12.76 -0.11
N VAL A 24 10.75 -12.84 -0.87
CA VAL A 24 9.42 -12.41 -0.42
C VAL A 24 8.95 -13.25 0.76
N ARG A 25 9.14 -14.58 0.71
CA ARG A 25 8.74 -15.47 1.80
C ARG A 25 9.53 -15.23 3.08
N ALA A 26 10.83 -14.95 2.97
CA ALA A 26 11.69 -14.62 4.10
C ALA A 26 11.31 -13.28 4.73
N GLU A 27 10.98 -12.25 3.92
CA GLU A 27 10.53 -10.95 4.43
C GLU A 27 9.24 -11.07 5.24
N THR A 28 8.28 -11.89 4.80
CA THR A 28 7.06 -12.15 5.57
C THR A 28 7.36 -12.73 6.96
N LEU A 29 8.33 -13.64 7.06
CA LEU A 29 8.75 -14.20 8.35
C LEU A 29 9.48 -13.16 9.22
N SER A 30 10.30 -12.29 8.61
CA SER A 30 11.01 -11.24 9.35
C SER A 30 10.05 -10.22 10.00
N LEU A 31 8.89 -10.00 9.40
CA LEU A 31 7.86 -9.12 9.96
C LEU A 31 7.16 -9.72 11.19
N VAL A 32 7.16 -11.01 11.35
CA VAL A 32 6.51 -11.67 12.50
C VAL A 32 7.49 -12.13 13.56
N GLU A 33 8.80 -12.12 13.28
CA GLU A 33 9.86 -12.56 14.18
C GLU A 33 9.87 -11.82 15.52
N PRO A 34 9.60 -10.49 15.61
CA PRO A 34 9.54 -9.80 16.90
C PRO A 34 8.35 -10.15 17.80
N LEU A 35 7.37 -10.91 17.29
CA LEU A 35 6.08 -11.13 17.93
C LEU A 35 6.02 -12.47 18.66
N SER A 36 5.36 -12.49 19.80
CA SER A 36 5.01 -13.74 20.48
C SER A 36 3.92 -14.51 19.72
N PRO A 37 3.77 -15.83 19.95
CA PRO A 37 2.65 -16.58 19.41
C PRO A 37 1.27 -16.00 19.79
N GLU A 38 1.18 -15.36 20.96
CA GLU A 38 -0.03 -14.69 21.44
C GLU A 38 -0.34 -13.43 20.61
N ASP A 39 0.67 -12.61 20.31
CA ASP A 39 0.52 -11.42 19.45
C ASP A 39 0.04 -11.80 18.06
N LEU A 40 0.54 -12.93 17.52
CA LEU A 40 0.18 -13.45 16.20
C LEU A 40 -1.30 -13.88 16.09
N MET A 41 -2.02 -13.98 17.22
CA MET A 41 -3.44 -14.37 17.26
C MET A 41 -4.41 -13.21 17.39
N VAL A 42 -3.92 -11.99 17.65
CA VAL A 42 -4.80 -10.85 17.89
C VAL A 42 -5.50 -10.40 16.61
N GLN A 43 -6.80 -10.21 16.70
CA GLN A 43 -7.63 -9.51 15.71
C GLN A 43 -8.30 -8.33 16.40
N SER A 44 -7.79 -7.15 16.19
CA SER A 44 -8.16 -5.94 16.93
C SER A 44 -9.39 -5.21 16.40
N CYS A 45 -9.83 -5.54 15.18
CA CYS A 45 -11.06 -5.03 14.58
C CYS A 45 -11.60 -6.02 13.53
N SER A 46 -12.80 -5.78 13.01
CA SER A 46 -13.45 -6.64 11.99
C SER A 46 -12.69 -6.70 10.67
N GLU A 47 -11.96 -5.64 10.34
CA GLU A 47 -11.23 -5.49 9.09
C GLU A 47 -9.82 -6.09 9.13
N ALA A 48 -9.23 -6.19 10.33
CA ALA A 48 -7.92 -6.82 10.54
C ALA A 48 -8.00 -8.35 10.50
N SER A 49 -6.83 -8.98 10.42
CA SER A 49 -6.69 -10.44 10.59
C SER A 49 -5.47 -10.73 11.45
N PRO A 50 -5.47 -11.85 12.20
CA PRO A 50 -4.27 -12.27 12.94
C PRO A 50 -3.09 -12.50 12.01
N ALA A 51 -1.88 -12.12 12.42
CA ALA A 51 -0.68 -12.32 11.61
C ALA A 51 -0.47 -13.82 11.27
N LYS A 52 -0.79 -14.72 12.17
CA LYS A 52 -0.78 -16.17 11.91
C LYS A 52 -1.70 -16.57 10.75
N TRP A 53 -2.86 -15.93 10.62
CA TRP A 53 -3.77 -16.17 9.50
C TRP A 53 -3.15 -15.72 8.18
N HIS A 54 -2.48 -14.55 8.14
CA HIS A 54 -1.78 -14.07 6.95
C HIS A 54 -0.69 -15.04 6.50
N LEU A 55 0.11 -15.57 7.44
CA LEU A 55 1.14 -16.58 7.13
C LEU A 55 0.55 -17.82 6.44
N ALA A 56 -0.59 -18.29 6.92
CA ALA A 56 -1.26 -19.45 6.33
C ALA A 56 -1.92 -19.13 4.99
N HIS A 57 -2.61 -17.98 4.89
CA HIS A 57 -3.35 -17.57 3.70
C HIS A 57 -2.44 -17.36 2.48
N THR A 58 -1.26 -16.79 2.66
CA THR A 58 -0.30 -16.63 1.56
C THR A 58 0.25 -17.98 1.06
N SER A 59 0.43 -18.97 1.95
CA SER A 59 0.76 -20.34 1.54
C SER A 59 -0.41 -21.02 0.84
N TRP A 60 -1.63 -20.84 1.36
CA TRP A 60 -2.87 -21.31 0.75
C TRP A 60 -3.04 -20.82 -0.69
N PHE A 61 -2.65 -19.57 -0.98
CA PHE A 61 -2.72 -19.02 -2.34
C PHE A 61 -1.84 -19.80 -3.31
N PHE A 62 -0.58 -20.05 -2.95
CA PHE A 62 0.33 -20.83 -3.80
C PHE A 62 -0.12 -22.28 -3.94
N GLU A 63 -0.59 -22.92 -2.86
CA GLU A 63 -1.11 -24.27 -2.90
C GLU A 63 -2.31 -24.38 -3.83
N THR A 64 -3.28 -23.47 -3.67
CA THR A 64 -4.56 -23.51 -4.40
C THR A 64 -4.41 -23.14 -5.87
N PHE A 65 -3.67 -22.08 -6.18
CA PHE A 65 -3.63 -21.52 -7.54
C PHE A 65 -2.40 -21.92 -8.36
N VAL A 66 -1.41 -22.54 -7.73
CA VAL A 66 -0.20 -22.98 -8.45
C VAL A 66 0.00 -24.48 -8.32
N LEU A 67 0.19 -25.00 -7.11
CA LEU A 67 0.64 -26.36 -6.92
C LEU A 67 -0.38 -27.39 -7.37
N ARG A 68 -1.66 -27.20 -7.05
CA ARG A 68 -2.74 -28.10 -7.46
C ARG A 68 -2.88 -28.20 -8.99
N ASP A 69 -2.66 -27.09 -9.70
CA ASP A 69 -2.86 -27.04 -11.15
C ASP A 69 -1.63 -27.46 -11.94
N PHE A 70 -0.41 -27.23 -11.41
CA PHE A 70 0.83 -27.38 -12.17
C PHE A 70 1.77 -28.49 -11.66
N VAL A 71 1.46 -29.14 -10.53
CA VAL A 71 2.25 -30.26 -10.00
C VAL A 71 1.41 -31.54 -10.05
N ALA A 72 1.75 -32.44 -10.98
CA ALA A 72 1.03 -33.70 -11.14
C ALA A 72 1.10 -34.53 -9.85
N GLY A 73 -0.06 -34.97 -9.36
CA GLY A 73 -0.15 -35.78 -8.13
C GLY A 73 0.15 -35.03 -6.86
N TYR A 74 0.09 -33.68 -6.87
CA TYR A 74 0.25 -32.87 -5.66
C TYR A 74 -0.72 -33.32 -4.57
N GLN A 75 -0.24 -33.42 -3.34
CA GLN A 75 -1.04 -33.72 -2.17
C GLN A 75 -1.12 -32.49 -1.29
N ASP A 76 -2.31 -32.08 -0.91
CA ASP A 76 -2.51 -30.99 0.03
C ASP A 76 -1.82 -31.27 1.36
N PHE A 77 -1.26 -30.25 1.99
CA PHE A 77 -0.67 -30.38 3.31
C PHE A 77 -1.71 -30.86 4.35
N HIS A 78 -2.92 -30.31 4.30
CA HIS A 78 -4.02 -30.68 5.16
C HIS A 78 -5.36 -30.43 4.45
N PRO A 79 -6.29 -31.40 4.45
CA PRO A 79 -7.54 -31.28 3.69
C PRO A 79 -8.42 -30.10 4.11
N ASP A 80 -8.39 -29.70 5.38
CA ASP A 80 -9.21 -28.61 5.88
C ASP A 80 -8.60 -27.21 5.60
N PHE A 81 -7.32 -27.11 5.25
CA PHE A 81 -6.68 -25.80 5.03
C PHE A 81 -7.24 -25.10 3.80
N HIS A 82 -7.80 -25.87 2.86
CA HIS A 82 -8.41 -25.32 1.67
C HIS A 82 -9.55 -24.34 1.98
N TRP A 83 -10.46 -24.69 2.89
CA TRP A 83 -11.55 -23.83 3.28
C TRP A 83 -11.18 -22.89 4.44
N LEU A 84 -10.33 -23.35 5.37
CA LEU A 84 -9.97 -22.61 6.59
C LEU A 84 -9.23 -21.29 6.29
N PHE A 85 -8.34 -21.30 5.29
CA PHE A 85 -7.52 -20.16 4.91
C PHE A 85 -7.99 -19.47 3.62
N ASN A 86 -9.10 -19.89 3.03
CA ASN A 86 -9.80 -19.13 2.00
C ASN A 86 -10.29 -17.78 2.59
N SER A 87 -10.34 -16.74 1.77
CA SER A 87 -10.80 -15.40 2.20
C SER A 87 -12.10 -15.01 1.50
N TYR A 88 -12.01 -14.58 0.25
CA TYR A 88 -13.15 -14.05 -0.51
C TYR A 88 -13.39 -14.78 -1.84
N TYR A 89 -12.74 -15.90 -2.06
CA TYR A 89 -12.91 -16.69 -3.29
C TYR A 89 -14.15 -17.61 -3.15
N ASN A 90 -15.34 -17.00 -3.32
CA ASN A 90 -16.60 -17.70 -3.13
C ASN A 90 -16.82 -18.86 -4.11
N SER A 91 -16.23 -18.77 -5.32
CA SER A 91 -16.28 -19.84 -6.31
C SER A 91 -15.49 -21.11 -5.91
N LEU A 92 -14.61 -21.00 -4.93
CA LEU A 92 -13.86 -22.15 -4.37
C LEU A 92 -14.60 -22.85 -3.23
N GLY A 93 -15.77 -22.37 -2.83
CA GLY A 93 -16.58 -22.94 -1.77
C GLY A 93 -16.68 -22.10 -0.50
N ASP A 94 -17.21 -22.71 0.55
CA ASP A 94 -17.42 -22.05 1.83
C ASP A 94 -16.11 -21.68 2.51
N MET A 95 -16.17 -20.65 3.36
CA MET A 95 -15.06 -20.18 4.17
C MET A 95 -15.57 -19.70 5.53
N PRO A 96 -14.72 -19.71 6.58
CA PRO A 96 -15.10 -19.14 7.87
C PRO A 96 -15.33 -17.63 7.78
N ALA A 97 -16.26 -17.11 8.56
CA ALA A 97 -16.47 -15.68 8.69
C ALA A 97 -15.17 -14.98 9.15
N LYS A 98 -14.84 -13.83 8.55
CA LYS A 98 -13.62 -13.07 8.87
C LYS A 98 -13.52 -12.76 10.37
N SER A 99 -14.63 -12.46 11.04
CA SER A 99 -14.69 -12.18 12.48
C SER A 99 -14.28 -13.36 13.39
N LEU A 100 -14.22 -14.58 12.85
CA LEU A 100 -13.81 -15.77 13.62
C LEU A 100 -12.30 -16.03 13.58
N ARG A 101 -11.52 -15.28 12.81
CA ARG A 101 -10.08 -15.54 12.61
C ARG A 101 -9.29 -15.50 13.93
N SER A 102 -9.67 -14.66 14.87
CA SER A 102 -9.07 -14.60 16.21
C SER A 102 -9.30 -15.87 17.04
N SER A 103 -10.30 -16.70 16.70
CA SER A 103 -10.58 -17.95 17.40
C SER A 103 -9.72 -19.14 16.89
N PHE A 104 -8.93 -18.95 15.82
CA PHE A 104 -8.14 -20.02 15.21
C PHE A 104 -6.86 -20.33 16.02
N SER A 105 -7.03 -20.71 17.30
CA SER A 105 -5.90 -21.19 18.10
C SER A 105 -5.31 -22.50 17.52
N ARG A 106 -6.13 -23.25 16.78
CA ARG A 106 -5.72 -24.41 15.98
C ARG A 106 -5.98 -24.15 14.50
N PRO A 107 -5.03 -24.51 13.62
CA PRO A 107 -3.72 -25.13 13.91
C PRO A 107 -2.78 -24.19 14.70
N PRO A 108 -1.84 -24.73 15.50
CA PRO A 108 -0.83 -23.94 16.20
C PRO A 108 0.15 -23.30 15.22
N LEU A 109 0.91 -22.31 15.67
CA LEU A 109 1.88 -21.60 14.82
C LEU A 109 2.87 -22.55 14.15
N GLU A 110 3.38 -23.53 14.88
CA GLU A 110 4.32 -24.54 14.36
C GLU A 110 3.76 -25.29 13.14
N ASP A 111 2.48 -25.64 13.15
CA ASP A 111 1.83 -26.28 11.99
C ASP A 111 1.73 -25.35 10.80
N ILE A 112 1.48 -24.05 11.03
CA ILE A 112 1.46 -23.04 9.98
C ILE A 112 2.86 -22.85 9.37
N LEU A 113 3.90 -22.83 10.18
CA LEU A 113 5.29 -22.75 9.69
C LEU A 113 5.65 -24.00 8.87
N ARG A 114 5.27 -25.21 9.34
CA ARG A 114 5.46 -26.45 8.56
C ARG A 114 4.67 -26.45 7.25
N TYR A 115 3.47 -25.86 7.26
CA TYR A 115 2.68 -25.66 6.03
C TYR A 115 3.42 -24.76 5.04
N ARG A 116 3.97 -23.64 5.50
CA ARG A 116 4.77 -22.73 4.67
C ARG A 116 5.96 -23.47 4.04
N ASP A 117 6.75 -24.18 4.86
CA ASP A 117 7.92 -24.94 4.40
C ASP A 117 7.55 -26.00 3.36
N TYR A 118 6.42 -26.68 3.55
CA TYR A 118 5.92 -27.70 2.62
C TYR A 118 5.59 -27.09 1.25
N VAL A 119 4.88 -25.96 1.24
CA VAL A 119 4.53 -25.23 0.02
C VAL A 119 5.78 -24.67 -0.65
N ASP A 120 6.72 -24.08 0.12
CA ASP A 120 7.95 -23.49 -0.37
C ASP A 120 8.84 -24.55 -1.06
N ALA A 121 8.96 -25.71 -0.44
CA ALA A 121 9.70 -26.83 -1.04
C ALA A 121 9.04 -27.33 -2.34
N ALA A 122 7.71 -27.33 -2.45
CA ALA A 122 7.00 -27.74 -3.66
C ALA A 122 7.16 -26.72 -4.81
N ILE A 123 7.07 -25.41 -4.51
CA ILE A 123 7.32 -24.33 -5.48
C ILE A 123 8.77 -24.38 -5.97
N ALA A 124 9.75 -24.56 -5.07
CA ALA A 124 11.15 -24.68 -5.46
C ALA A 124 11.35 -25.85 -6.43
N ARG A 125 10.83 -27.03 -6.12
CA ARG A 125 10.91 -28.20 -7.04
C ARG A 125 10.25 -27.94 -8.39
N LEU A 126 9.09 -27.26 -8.41
CA LEU A 126 8.41 -26.90 -9.66
C LEU A 126 9.30 -26.03 -10.54
N LEU A 127 9.90 -24.98 -9.98
CA LEU A 127 10.76 -24.05 -10.72
C LEU A 127 12.11 -24.68 -11.14
N GLU A 128 12.71 -25.49 -10.28
CA GLU A 128 13.97 -26.20 -10.58
C GLU A 128 13.80 -27.30 -11.65
N SER A 129 12.62 -27.93 -11.71
CA SER A 129 12.32 -28.94 -12.75
C SER A 129 12.11 -28.33 -14.14
N GLN A 130 11.95 -27.02 -14.25
CA GLN A 130 11.61 -26.30 -15.48
C GLN A 130 12.50 -25.05 -15.65
N PRO A 131 13.82 -25.21 -15.86
CA PRO A 131 14.76 -24.09 -15.89
C PRO A 131 14.47 -23.06 -16.98
N ASP A 132 13.85 -23.50 -18.09
CA ASP A 132 13.52 -22.68 -19.26
C ASP A 132 12.02 -22.30 -19.30
N TYR A 133 11.36 -22.20 -18.14
CA TYR A 133 9.96 -21.81 -18.08
C TYR A 133 9.79 -20.43 -18.73
N PRO A 134 8.98 -20.30 -19.80
CA PRO A 134 8.80 -19.01 -20.45
C PRO A 134 8.08 -18.04 -19.50
N ALA A 135 8.51 -16.78 -19.50
CA ALA A 135 7.96 -15.74 -18.61
C ALA A 135 6.43 -15.55 -18.78
N ASN A 136 5.88 -15.90 -19.92
CA ASN A 136 4.45 -15.84 -20.20
C ASN A 136 3.69 -17.15 -19.87
N ALA A 137 4.36 -18.18 -19.34
CA ALA A 137 3.68 -19.38 -18.91
C ALA A 137 2.70 -19.09 -17.77
N GLU A 138 1.56 -19.76 -17.77
CA GLU A 138 0.50 -19.52 -16.76
C GLU A 138 0.97 -19.77 -15.34
N ALA A 139 1.79 -20.80 -15.11
CA ALA A 139 2.37 -21.07 -13.80
C ALA A 139 3.25 -19.90 -13.30
N VAL A 140 4.08 -19.32 -14.18
CA VAL A 140 4.93 -18.16 -13.86
C VAL A 140 4.06 -16.95 -13.49
N ARG A 141 3.03 -16.66 -14.30
CA ARG A 141 2.10 -15.56 -14.02
C ARG A 141 1.40 -15.71 -12.66
N ARG A 142 0.97 -16.94 -12.32
CA ARG A 142 0.31 -17.20 -11.03
C ARG A 142 1.29 -17.16 -9.86
N ILE A 143 2.53 -17.60 -10.04
CA ILE A 143 3.58 -17.43 -9.02
C ILE A 143 3.85 -15.95 -8.80
N MET A 144 4.01 -15.15 -9.87
CA MET A 144 4.19 -13.69 -9.74
C MET A 144 3.01 -13.03 -9.03
N MET A 145 1.77 -13.40 -9.36
CA MET A 145 0.58 -12.92 -8.66
C MET A 145 0.60 -13.29 -7.17
N GLY A 146 1.00 -14.52 -6.84
CA GLY A 146 1.14 -14.96 -5.46
C GLY A 146 2.19 -14.16 -4.68
N LEU A 147 3.30 -13.78 -5.32
CA LEU A 147 4.32 -12.93 -4.73
C LEU A 147 3.79 -11.51 -4.46
N GLU A 148 3.12 -10.91 -5.43
CA GLU A 148 2.49 -9.60 -5.27
C GLU A 148 1.37 -9.64 -4.21
N HIS A 149 0.58 -10.72 -4.16
CA HIS A 149 -0.41 -10.96 -3.12
C HIS A 149 0.24 -11.09 -1.73
N GLU A 150 1.35 -11.82 -1.60
CA GLU A 150 2.05 -11.93 -0.33
C GLU A 150 2.64 -10.59 0.10
N GLN A 151 3.15 -9.78 -0.82
CA GLN A 151 3.63 -8.42 -0.52
C GLN A 151 2.50 -7.48 -0.06
N GLN A 152 1.26 -7.62 -0.55
CA GLN A 152 0.10 -6.94 0.05
C GLN A 152 -0.14 -7.42 1.49
N HIS A 153 0.00 -8.72 1.73
CA HIS A 153 -0.15 -9.27 3.07
C HIS A 153 0.99 -8.87 4.02
N GLN A 154 2.20 -8.59 3.55
CA GLN A 154 3.28 -7.98 4.36
C GLN A 154 2.86 -6.60 4.89
N GLU A 155 2.28 -5.78 4.03
CA GLU A 155 1.73 -4.49 4.45
C GLU A 155 0.57 -4.64 5.43
N LEU A 156 -0.39 -5.55 5.14
CA LEU A 156 -1.50 -5.83 6.05
C LEU A 156 -1.01 -6.35 7.42
N ILE A 157 0.01 -7.19 7.47
CA ILE A 157 0.63 -7.64 8.72
C ILE A 157 1.12 -6.43 9.53
N ALA A 158 1.85 -5.50 8.92
CA ALA A 158 2.37 -4.33 9.61
C ALA A 158 1.25 -3.41 10.14
N THR A 159 0.19 -3.20 9.35
CA THR A 159 -0.95 -2.37 9.75
C THR A 159 -1.80 -3.01 10.84
N ASP A 160 -2.07 -4.32 10.72
CA ASP A 160 -2.91 -5.07 11.65
C ASP A 160 -2.21 -5.25 13.00
N ILE A 161 -0.88 -5.50 12.99
CA ILE A 161 -0.05 -5.55 14.20
C ILE A 161 -0.02 -4.18 14.89
N LYS A 162 0.18 -3.09 14.15
CA LYS A 162 0.16 -1.73 14.72
C LYS A 162 -1.16 -1.48 15.44
N HIS A 163 -2.28 -1.82 14.81
CA HIS A 163 -3.59 -1.65 15.40
C HIS A 163 -3.79 -2.56 16.63
N ALA A 164 -3.34 -3.81 16.56
CA ALA A 164 -3.42 -4.75 17.68
C ALA A 164 -2.63 -4.26 18.91
N LEU A 165 -1.40 -3.82 18.72
CA LEU A 165 -0.55 -3.30 19.79
C LEU A 165 -1.07 -1.96 20.35
N PHE A 166 -1.67 -1.11 19.50
CA PHE A 166 -2.31 0.12 19.95
C PHE A 166 -3.56 -0.13 20.79
N THR A 167 -4.37 -1.15 20.46
CA THR A 167 -5.57 -1.51 21.25
C THR A 167 -5.22 -2.21 22.55
N ASN A 168 -4.01 -2.72 22.69
CA ASN A 168 -3.52 -3.23 23.97
C ASN A 168 -3.34 -2.07 24.95
N PRO A 169 -3.90 -2.15 26.17
CA PRO A 169 -3.79 -1.07 27.17
C PRO A 169 -2.36 -0.68 27.55
N LEU A 170 -1.39 -1.57 27.34
CA LEU A 170 0.03 -1.29 27.60
C LEU A 170 0.70 -0.53 26.45
N HIS A 171 0.08 -0.49 25.26
CA HIS A 171 0.63 0.11 24.05
C HIS A 171 2.10 -0.28 23.79
N PRO A 172 2.42 -1.59 23.75
CA PRO A 172 3.80 -2.03 23.57
C PRO A 172 4.33 -1.61 22.20
N ALA A 173 5.63 -1.35 22.09
CA ALA A 173 6.28 -1.15 20.79
C ALA A 173 6.41 -2.49 20.04
N TYR A 174 6.27 -2.45 18.72
CA TYR A 174 6.53 -3.61 17.87
C TYR A 174 8.03 -3.92 17.77
N ARG A 175 8.86 -2.86 17.70
CA ARG A 175 10.33 -2.95 17.73
C ARG A 175 10.89 -1.86 18.61
N ASP A 176 11.89 -2.18 19.40
CA ASP A 176 12.67 -1.17 20.10
C ASP A 176 13.45 -0.33 19.07
N SER A 177 13.26 0.97 19.10
CA SER A 177 13.98 1.87 18.23
C SER A 177 15.25 2.37 18.84
N SER A 178 16.39 1.92 18.31
CA SER A 178 17.68 2.62 18.50
C SER A 178 17.83 3.82 17.55
N ALA A 179 17.00 3.91 16.49
CA ALA A 179 16.98 4.99 15.53
C ALA A 179 15.62 5.68 15.56
N ARG A 180 15.49 6.76 16.35
CA ARG A 180 14.37 7.68 16.18
C ARG A 180 14.41 8.25 14.77
N PRO A 181 13.24 8.40 14.08
CA PRO A 181 13.23 9.19 12.85
C PRO A 181 13.91 10.52 13.13
N SER A 182 14.96 10.84 12.40
CA SER A 182 15.67 12.12 12.61
C SER A 182 14.74 13.25 12.19
N ALA A 183 14.17 13.95 13.18
CA ALA A 183 13.30 15.08 12.97
C ALA A 183 14.05 16.41 12.85
N GLU A 184 15.38 16.36 12.64
CA GLU A 184 16.15 17.59 12.48
C GLU A 184 15.84 18.28 11.14
N GLY A 185 15.36 19.52 11.23
CA GLY A 185 15.06 20.42 10.11
C GLY A 185 13.57 20.54 9.81
N ILE A 186 13.22 21.51 8.98
CA ILE A 186 11.86 21.85 8.55
C ILE A 186 11.61 21.25 7.17
N ALA A 187 10.43 20.70 6.92
CA ALA A 187 10.04 20.27 5.58
C ALA A 187 10.05 21.48 4.63
N PRO A 188 10.44 21.31 3.36
CA PRO A 188 10.39 22.40 2.40
C PRO A 188 8.96 22.92 2.28
N PRO A 189 8.75 24.24 2.03
CA PRO A 189 7.43 24.76 1.74
C PRO A 189 6.81 24.00 0.56
N VAL A 190 5.47 23.90 0.57
CA VAL A 190 4.76 23.30 -0.57
C VAL A 190 4.93 24.18 -1.79
N GLU A 191 5.48 23.63 -2.85
CA GLU A 191 5.47 24.18 -4.18
C GLU A 191 4.44 23.44 -5.04
N TRP A 192 4.10 24.01 -6.20
CA TRP A 192 3.10 23.46 -7.10
C TRP A 192 3.71 23.15 -8.45
N LEU A 193 3.64 21.91 -8.89
CA LEU A 193 4.00 21.51 -10.25
C LEU A 193 2.76 21.57 -11.12
N THR A 194 2.81 22.41 -12.16
CA THR A 194 1.68 22.64 -13.07
C THR A 194 1.82 21.78 -14.31
N PHE A 195 0.70 21.22 -14.74
CA PHE A 195 0.58 20.43 -15.96
C PHE A 195 -0.52 21.01 -16.85
N ASP A 196 -0.23 21.06 -18.15
CA ASP A 196 -1.18 21.53 -19.17
C ASP A 196 -2.30 20.52 -19.40
N ALA A 197 -3.44 21.03 -19.91
CA ALA A 197 -4.55 20.17 -20.34
C ALA A 197 -4.14 19.27 -21.51
N GLY A 198 -4.72 18.08 -21.56
CA GLY A 198 -4.49 17.21 -22.71
C GLY A 198 -5.02 15.79 -22.56
N LEU A 199 -4.91 15.06 -23.66
CA LEU A 199 -5.13 13.62 -23.66
C LEU A 199 -3.86 12.91 -23.19
N THR A 200 -4.01 11.99 -22.26
CA THR A 200 -2.92 11.15 -21.77
C THR A 200 -3.34 9.69 -21.69
N GLN A 201 -2.37 8.81 -21.49
CA GLN A 201 -2.58 7.37 -21.31
C GLN A 201 -2.32 7.00 -19.85
N VAL A 202 -3.27 6.31 -19.25
CA VAL A 202 -3.18 5.77 -17.87
C VAL A 202 -3.46 4.28 -17.84
N GLY A 203 -2.96 3.60 -16.82
CA GLY A 203 -3.07 2.16 -16.67
C GLY A 203 -1.98 1.38 -17.41
N PHE A 204 -2.09 0.06 -17.40
CA PHE A 204 -1.09 -0.86 -17.92
C PHE A 204 -1.60 -1.65 -19.14
N THR A 205 -0.73 -1.95 -20.09
CA THR A 205 -0.98 -2.86 -21.22
C THR A 205 -0.06 -4.07 -21.10
N PRO A 206 -0.57 -5.26 -20.75
CA PRO A 206 0.20 -6.49 -20.86
C PRO A 206 0.44 -6.81 -22.35
N ASP A 207 1.69 -6.89 -22.76
CA ASP A 207 2.09 -7.28 -24.11
C ASP A 207 3.36 -8.14 -24.10
N ALA A 208 3.78 -8.62 -25.28
CA ALA A 208 4.96 -9.47 -25.39
C ALA A 208 6.28 -8.76 -25.04
N ALA A 209 6.33 -7.43 -25.18
CA ALA A 209 7.53 -6.65 -24.90
C ALA A 209 7.76 -6.44 -23.40
N ASN A 210 6.69 -6.55 -22.59
CA ASN A 210 6.72 -6.40 -21.14
C ASN A 210 6.14 -7.62 -20.38
N ALA A 211 6.17 -8.82 -21.03
CA ALA A 211 5.64 -10.06 -20.44
C ALA A 211 6.28 -10.47 -19.11
N GLU A 212 7.45 -9.94 -18.81
CA GLU A 212 8.18 -10.13 -17.55
C GLU A 212 7.77 -9.15 -16.44
N LEU A 213 6.90 -8.18 -16.76
CA LEU A 213 6.36 -7.23 -15.82
C LEU A 213 4.99 -7.71 -15.33
N PHE A 214 4.71 -7.43 -14.06
CA PHE A 214 3.42 -7.76 -13.44
C PHE A 214 2.49 -6.54 -13.37
N SER A 215 1.21 -6.76 -13.61
CA SER A 215 0.12 -5.87 -13.23
C SER A 215 -1.06 -6.67 -12.72
N PHE A 216 -1.82 -6.11 -11.79
CA PHE A 216 -3.14 -6.63 -11.48
C PHE A 216 -4.14 -6.29 -12.60
N ASP A 217 -5.23 -7.04 -12.67
CA ASP A 217 -6.30 -6.82 -13.65
C ASP A 217 -6.95 -5.42 -13.51
N ASN A 218 -7.03 -4.88 -12.29
CA ASN A 218 -7.58 -3.56 -12.01
C ASN A 218 -6.73 -2.38 -12.52
N GLU A 219 -5.49 -2.66 -12.94
CA GLU A 219 -4.60 -1.69 -13.57
C GLU A 219 -4.79 -1.63 -15.11
N THR A 220 -5.61 -2.53 -15.66
CA THR A 220 -5.79 -2.74 -17.09
C THR A 220 -7.24 -2.46 -17.54
N PRO A 221 -7.47 -2.17 -18.83
CA PRO A 221 -6.46 -1.87 -19.86
C PRO A 221 -5.91 -0.45 -19.74
N ARG A 222 -4.74 -0.20 -20.32
CA ARG A 222 -4.27 1.16 -20.55
C ARG A 222 -5.24 1.87 -21.49
N HIS A 223 -5.64 3.09 -21.14
CA HIS A 223 -6.68 3.82 -21.88
C HIS A 223 -6.41 5.32 -21.87
N THR A 224 -7.06 6.02 -22.81
CA THR A 224 -6.94 7.46 -22.95
C THR A 224 -7.89 8.16 -21.98
N VAL A 225 -7.36 9.15 -21.24
CA VAL A 225 -8.14 10.08 -20.43
C VAL A 225 -7.81 11.53 -20.84
N TYR A 226 -8.77 12.44 -20.66
CA TYR A 226 -8.51 13.86 -20.74
C TYR A 226 -8.25 14.40 -19.33
N LEU A 227 -7.16 15.11 -19.16
CA LEU A 227 -6.87 15.89 -17.96
C LEU A 227 -7.11 17.36 -18.26
N ALA A 228 -7.87 18.05 -17.42
CA ALA A 228 -7.91 19.51 -17.37
C ALA A 228 -6.55 20.03 -16.84
N PRO A 229 -6.21 21.30 -17.05
CA PRO A 229 -4.97 21.84 -16.49
C PRO A 229 -5.04 21.78 -14.96
N PHE A 230 -4.00 21.29 -14.32
CA PHE A 230 -3.94 21.13 -12.86
C PHE A 230 -2.53 21.40 -12.33
N SER A 231 -2.45 21.63 -11.03
CA SER A 231 -1.17 21.57 -10.31
C SER A 231 -1.23 20.55 -9.19
N ILE A 232 -0.12 19.89 -8.90
CA ILE A 232 0.03 18.96 -7.79
C ILE A 232 1.08 19.49 -6.82
N ALA A 233 0.84 19.30 -5.52
CA ALA A 233 1.78 19.69 -4.47
C ALA A 233 3.06 18.84 -4.54
N THR A 234 4.21 19.47 -4.32
CA THR A 234 5.52 18.79 -4.43
C THR A 234 5.76 17.74 -3.36
N ARG A 235 5.01 17.76 -2.24
CA ARG A 235 5.07 16.78 -1.16
C ARG A 235 3.71 16.53 -0.53
N PRO A 236 3.54 15.45 0.25
CA PRO A 236 2.36 15.23 1.06
C PRO A 236 2.18 16.30 2.16
N VAL A 237 0.98 16.37 2.72
CA VAL A 237 0.65 17.21 3.88
C VAL A 237 1.37 16.68 5.12
N THR A 238 1.97 17.59 5.91
CA THR A 238 2.69 17.23 7.14
C THR A 238 1.77 17.15 8.37
N CYS A 239 2.27 16.55 9.44
CA CYS A 239 1.59 16.53 10.74
C CYS A 239 1.32 17.94 11.26
N ALA A 240 2.27 18.88 11.12
CA ALA A 240 2.09 20.27 11.55
C ALA A 240 0.99 20.98 10.76
N GLU A 241 0.92 20.79 9.45
CA GLU A 241 -0.14 21.35 8.60
C GLU A 241 -1.51 20.78 8.98
N TYR A 242 -1.57 19.47 9.28
CA TYR A 242 -2.80 18.83 9.71
C TYR A 242 -3.25 19.29 11.12
N LEU A 243 -2.29 19.52 12.02
CA LEU A 243 -2.59 20.10 13.33
C LEU A 243 -3.23 21.49 13.20
N ALA A 244 -2.77 22.34 12.28
CA ALA A 244 -3.38 23.64 12.03
C ALA A 244 -4.86 23.53 11.59
N PHE A 245 -5.22 22.50 10.82
CA PHE A 245 -6.62 22.18 10.50
C PHE A 245 -7.41 21.79 11.77
N MET A 246 -6.82 20.99 12.65
CA MET A 246 -7.45 20.60 13.91
C MET A 246 -7.67 21.80 14.83
N ASP A 247 -6.66 22.65 14.97
CA ASP A 247 -6.70 23.86 15.83
C ASP A 247 -7.71 24.91 15.33
N ASP A 248 -7.93 24.99 14.00
CA ASP A 248 -9.00 25.81 13.39
C ASP A 248 -10.41 25.18 13.53
N GLY A 249 -10.52 24.11 14.32
CA GLY A 249 -11.78 23.43 14.61
C GLY A 249 -12.29 22.54 13.46
N GLY A 250 -11.41 22.00 12.62
CA GLY A 250 -11.76 21.20 11.44
C GLY A 250 -12.74 20.06 11.73
N TYR A 251 -12.58 19.37 12.85
CA TYR A 251 -13.48 18.29 13.28
C TYR A 251 -14.82 18.79 13.90
N ALA A 252 -14.98 20.08 14.15
CA ALA A 252 -16.21 20.67 14.66
C ALA A 252 -17.06 21.38 13.58
N ARG A 253 -16.61 21.39 12.33
CA ARG A 253 -17.18 22.18 11.23
C ARG A 253 -17.82 21.28 10.17
N PRO A 254 -19.15 21.04 10.24
CA PRO A 254 -19.83 20.11 9.35
C PRO A 254 -19.76 20.49 7.85
N ASP A 255 -19.57 21.77 7.56
CA ASP A 255 -19.46 22.30 6.21
C ASP A 255 -18.15 21.93 5.47
N LEU A 256 -17.18 21.36 6.17
CA LEU A 256 -15.96 20.80 5.58
C LEU A 256 -16.13 19.34 5.18
N TRP A 257 -17.08 18.64 5.75
CA TRP A 257 -17.18 17.18 5.62
C TRP A 257 -18.21 16.75 4.58
N LEU A 258 -17.92 15.65 3.91
CA LEU A 258 -18.95 14.90 3.22
C LEU A 258 -19.96 14.35 4.22
N SER A 259 -21.23 14.20 3.81
CA SER A 259 -22.33 13.82 4.70
C SER A 259 -22.02 12.57 5.52
N GLU A 260 -21.53 11.50 4.86
CA GLU A 260 -21.18 10.24 5.53
C GLU A 260 -19.96 10.42 6.46
N GLY A 261 -18.97 11.22 6.03
CA GLY A 261 -17.81 11.55 6.88
C GLY A 261 -18.21 12.30 8.15
N TRP A 262 -19.17 13.21 8.06
CA TRP A 262 -19.68 13.90 9.24
C TRP A 262 -20.40 12.95 10.21
N VAL A 263 -21.14 11.97 9.69
CA VAL A 263 -21.76 10.93 10.51
C VAL A 263 -20.66 10.14 11.27
N MET A 264 -19.60 9.71 10.57
CA MET A 264 -18.47 9.00 11.18
C MET A 264 -17.81 9.82 12.31
N VAL A 265 -17.56 11.13 12.07
CA VAL A 265 -17.02 12.04 13.09
C VAL A 265 -17.89 12.03 14.34
N ARG A 266 -19.22 12.12 14.20
CA ARG A 266 -20.15 12.19 15.31
C ARG A 266 -20.33 10.87 16.05
N GLU A 267 -20.48 9.78 15.32
CA GLU A 267 -20.74 8.46 15.90
C GLU A 267 -19.51 7.86 16.58
N HIS A 268 -18.32 8.09 16.02
CA HIS A 268 -17.09 7.53 16.55
C HIS A 268 -16.26 8.55 17.35
N GLY A 269 -16.76 9.78 17.49
CA GLY A 269 -16.07 10.82 18.27
C GLY A 269 -14.70 11.21 17.69
N TRP A 270 -14.57 11.19 16.34
CA TRP A 270 -13.30 11.56 15.72
C TRP A 270 -12.97 13.02 15.98
N HIS A 271 -11.73 13.28 16.41
CA HIS A 271 -11.22 14.61 16.71
C HIS A 271 -9.74 14.78 16.36
N SER A 272 -9.12 13.73 15.84
CA SER A 272 -7.71 13.67 15.41
C SER A 272 -7.49 12.49 14.47
N PRO A 273 -6.37 12.39 13.75
CA PRO A 273 -5.96 11.16 13.08
C PRO A 273 -5.93 9.97 14.02
N LEU A 274 -6.13 8.76 13.49
CA LEU A 274 -5.98 7.55 14.31
C LEU A 274 -4.54 7.48 14.86
N TYR A 275 -4.37 6.98 16.10
CA TYR A 275 -3.10 6.88 16.83
C TYR A 275 -2.56 8.20 17.38
N TRP A 276 -3.27 9.34 17.23
CA TRP A 276 -2.93 10.57 17.95
C TRP A 276 -3.66 10.59 19.29
N GLN A 277 -2.96 11.03 20.32
CA GLN A 277 -3.50 11.20 21.67
C GLN A 277 -3.02 12.50 22.27
N GLN A 278 -3.89 13.19 23.01
CA GLN A 278 -3.51 14.38 23.76
C GLN A 278 -2.44 14.05 24.80
N ASP A 279 -1.41 14.91 24.86
CA ASP A 279 -0.33 14.83 25.84
C ASP A 279 0.16 16.23 26.18
N LEU A 280 -0.29 16.77 27.30
CA LEU A 280 0.05 18.10 27.74
C LEU A 280 1.54 18.29 28.13
N ALA A 281 2.33 17.23 28.15
CA ALA A 281 3.77 17.32 28.35
C ALA A 281 4.53 17.71 27.08
N THR A 282 3.91 17.62 25.90
CA THR A 282 4.49 18.03 24.62
C THR A 282 4.11 19.49 24.28
N LYS A 283 4.90 20.16 23.43
CA LYS A 283 4.61 21.55 23.01
C LYS A 283 3.34 21.65 22.19
N SER A 284 3.13 20.67 21.30
CA SER A 284 1.95 20.55 20.44
C SER A 284 0.69 20.13 21.20
N GLY A 285 0.82 19.61 22.42
CA GLY A 285 -0.28 18.98 23.17
C GLY A 285 -0.64 17.57 22.68
N TRP A 286 0.17 16.95 21.80
CA TRP A 286 -0.12 15.67 21.17
C TRP A 286 1.08 14.72 21.15
N ARG A 287 0.79 13.42 21.21
CA ARG A 287 1.72 12.32 20.92
C ARG A 287 1.12 11.37 19.89
N ILE A 288 1.97 10.68 19.18
CA ILE A 288 1.60 9.74 18.09
C ILE A 288 2.11 8.36 18.45
N TYR A 289 1.24 7.35 18.37
CA TYR A 289 1.65 5.96 18.51
C TYR A 289 2.21 5.45 17.17
N THR A 290 3.44 4.99 17.21
CA THR A 290 4.19 4.43 16.06
C THR A 290 4.51 2.95 16.32
N LEU A 291 5.05 2.24 15.34
CA LEU A 291 5.54 0.87 15.54
C LEU A 291 6.74 0.80 16.52
N THR A 292 7.33 1.94 16.86
CA THR A 292 8.39 2.05 17.89
C THR A 292 7.87 2.64 19.21
N GLY A 293 6.54 2.62 19.41
CA GLY A 293 5.89 3.16 20.60
C GLY A 293 5.48 4.63 20.47
N TRP A 294 5.12 5.24 21.60
CA TRP A 294 4.69 6.65 21.66
C TRP A 294 5.83 7.61 21.35
N GLN A 295 5.58 8.56 20.46
CA GLN A 295 6.50 9.64 20.12
C GLN A 295 5.82 10.99 20.31
N PRO A 296 6.50 12.05 20.83
CA PRO A 296 5.98 13.41 20.80
C PRO A 296 5.66 13.81 19.35
N MET A 297 4.49 14.42 19.11
CA MET A 297 4.15 14.92 17.77
C MET A 297 5.15 16.01 17.32
N ASP A 298 5.73 16.73 18.26
CA ASP A 298 6.78 17.72 17.97
C ASP A 298 7.97 17.14 17.19
N ASP A 299 8.34 15.90 17.48
CA ASP A 299 9.43 15.17 16.80
C ASP A 299 9.02 14.67 15.38
N LEU A 300 7.71 14.59 15.11
CA LEU A 300 7.12 14.10 13.88
C LEU A 300 6.39 15.19 13.08
N SER A 301 6.45 16.44 13.52
CA SER A 301 5.68 17.58 12.96
C SER A 301 5.88 17.76 11.46
N GLU A 302 7.09 17.49 10.97
CA GLU A 302 7.51 17.69 9.58
C GLU A 302 7.38 16.42 8.71
N THR A 303 6.91 15.31 9.28
CA THR A 303 6.64 14.09 8.53
C THR A 303 5.23 14.12 7.92
N PRO A 304 4.96 13.39 6.82
CA PRO A 304 3.61 13.25 6.30
C PRO A 304 2.63 12.78 7.37
N VAL A 305 1.48 13.45 7.46
CA VAL A 305 0.37 12.98 8.31
C VAL A 305 -0.11 11.63 7.81
N CYS A 306 -0.38 10.71 8.73
CA CYS A 306 -0.69 9.32 8.45
C CYS A 306 -1.90 8.85 9.24
N HIS A 307 -2.54 7.77 8.76
CA HIS A 307 -3.71 7.14 9.38
C HIS A 307 -4.96 8.01 9.33
N LEU A 308 -5.20 8.57 8.15
CA LEU A 308 -6.40 9.33 7.81
C LEU A 308 -7.37 8.48 7.00
N SER A 309 -8.65 8.67 7.23
CA SER A 309 -9.72 8.25 6.31
C SER A 309 -9.75 9.14 5.06
N PHE A 310 -10.42 8.69 4.02
CA PHE A 310 -10.73 9.54 2.87
C PHE A 310 -11.51 10.79 3.28
N PHE A 311 -12.46 10.64 4.20
CA PHE A 311 -13.27 11.76 4.69
C PHE A 311 -12.43 12.84 5.39
N GLU A 312 -11.43 12.44 6.15
CA GLU A 312 -10.49 13.36 6.81
C GLU A 312 -9.60 14.07 5.79
N ALA A 313 -9.11 13.32 4.78
CA ALA A 313 -8.30 13.88 3.71
C ALA A 313 -9.11 14.90 2.85
N ASP A 314 -10.36 14.59 2.50
CA ASP A 314 -11.24 15.51 1.77
C ASP A 314 -11.60 16.74 2.60
N ALA A 315 -11.90 16.57 3.91
CA ALA A 315 -12.20 17.68 4.81
C ALA A 315 -11.00 18.64 4.95
N PHE A 316 -9.79 18.09 5.07
CA PHE A 316 -8.57 18.89 5.05
C PHE A 316 -8.40 19.67 3.74
N ALA A 317 -8.60 19.01 2.60
CA ALA A 317 -8.49 19.66 1.29
C ALA A 317 -9.50 20.79 1.14
N ARG A 318 -10.75 20.61 1.60
CA ARG A 318 -11.78 21.69 1.63
C ARG A 318 -11.42 22.84 2.56
N TRP A 319 -10.83 22.54 3.71
CA TRP A 319 -10.32 23.57 4.61
C TRP A 319 -9.17 24.36 3.95
N ALA A 320 -8.21 23.67 3.35
CA ALA A 320 -7.09 24.29 2.65
C ALA A 320 -7.55 25.16 1.48
N SER A 321 -8.64 24.77 0.78
CA SER A 321 -9.24 25.53 -0.31
C SER A 321 -9.80 26.91 0.09
N ARG A 322 -10.05 27.13 1.39
CA ARG A 322 -10.44 28.47 1.92
C ARG A 322 -9.29 29.45 1.96
N HIS A 323 -8.07 28.94 2.05
CA HIS A 323 -6.85 29.75 2.08
C HIS A 323 -6.18 29.86 0.68
N THR A 324 -6.37 28.85 -0.16
CA THR A 324 -5.83 28.79 -1.52
C THR A 324 -6.90 28.23 -2.45
N SER A 325 -7.47 29.08 -3.29
CA SER A 325 -8.60 28.72 -4.18
C SER A 325 -8.27 27.51 -5.07
N GLY A 326 -9.27 26.63 -5.26
CA GLY A 326 -9.20 25.47 -6.15
C GLY A 326 -8.43 24.26 -5.59
N VAL A 327 -8.00 24.30 -4.33
CA VAL A 327 -7.31 23.16 -3.70
C VAL A 327 -8.28 22.01 -3.44
N ARG A 328 -7.85 20.81 -3.76
CA ARG A 328 -8.60 19.54 -3.63
C ARG A 328 -7.67 18.34 -3.54
N LEU A 329 -8.21 17.15 -3.37
CA LEU A 329 -7.46 15.92 -3.63
C LEU A 329 -7.23 15.74 -5.14
N PRO A 330 -6.10 15.14 -5.57
CA PRO A 330 -5.92 14.76 -6.97
C PRO A 330 -6.90 13.63 -7.35
N THR A 331 -7.24 13.55 -8.62
CA THR A 331 -7.79 12.32 -9.19
C THR A 331 -6.66 11.27 -9.32
N GLU A 332 -7.01 9.98 -9.38
CA GLU A 332 -6.01 8.93 -9.60
C GLU A 332 -5.27 9.10 -10.93
N PHE A 333 -5.92 9.70 -11.93
CA PHE A 333 -5.33 9.94 -13.24
C PHE A 333 -4.33 11.10 -13.24
N GLU A 334 -4.63 12.18 -12.53
CA GLU A 334 -3.69 13.29 -12.31
C GLU A 334 -2.46 12.82 -11.54
N TRP A 335 -2.68 12.00 -10.51
CA TRP A 335 -1.61 11.42 -9.71
C TRP A 335 -0.69 10.52 -10.56
N GLU A 336 -1.28 9.58 -11.33
CA GLU A 336 -0.52 8.66 -12.18
C GLU A 336 0.27 9.41 -13.26
N TYR A 337 -0.36 10.43 -13.88
CA TYR A 337 0.32 11.28 -14.85
C TYR A 337 1.51 12.01 -14.25
N ALA A 338 1.32 12.66 -13.08
CA ALA A 338 2.40 13.36 -12.40
C ALA A 338 3.56 12.42 -11.98
N ALA A 339 3.23 11.23 -11.44
CA ALA A 339 4.20 10.21 -11.09
C ALA A 339 5.00 9.73 -12.33
N GLY A 340 4.32 9.57 -13.46
CA GLY A 340 4.92 9.20 -14.74
C GLY A 340 5.90 10.24 -15.28
N GLN A 341 5.73 11.52 -14.96
CA GLN A 341 6.64 12.60 -15.39
C GLN A 341 7.93 12.67 -14.57
N LEU A 342 8.04 11.92 -13.48
CA LEU A 342 9.20 12.01 -12.57
C LEU A 342 10.53 11.80 -13.29
N GLY A 343 10.61 10.82 -14.19
CA GLY A 343 11.81 10.57 -15.01
C GLY A 343 12.16 11.71 -15.95
N THR A 344 11.17 12.43 -16.47
CA THR A 344 11.32 13.59 -17.35
C THR A 344 11.78 14.82 -16.58
N LEU A 345 11.16 15.07 -15.42
CA LEU A 345 11.51 16.20 -14.55
C LEU A 345 12.95 16.11 -14.03
N LEU A 346 13.43 14.91 -13.76
CA LEU A 346 14.80 14.67 -13.30
C LEU A 346 15.86 14.85 -14.41
N ARG A 347 15.50 14.72 -15.70
CA ARG A 347 16.44 14.80 -16.83
C ARG A 347 16.50 16.17 -17.51
N GLY A 348 15.61 17.10 -17.16
CA GLY A 348 15.61 18.48 -17.70
C GLY A 348 15.38 18.60 -19.20
N ALA A 349 14.75 17.62 -19.86
CA ALA A 349 14.53 17.62 -21.32
C ALA A 349 13.03 17.60 -21.65
N PRO A 350 12.57 18.31 -22.71
CA PRO A 350 11.20 18.23 -23.19
C PRO A 350 10.95 16.86 -23.82
N GLN A 351 9.94 16.13 -23.36
CA GLN A 351 9.71 14.77 -23.81
C GLN A 351 8.25 14.42 -24.16
N ARG A 352 8.14 13.46 -25.06
CA ARG A 352 6.88 12.90 -25.52
C ARG A 352 6.19 12.07 -24.42
N PRO A 353 4.85 12.14 -24.27
CA PRO A 353 4.13 11.54 -23.15
C PRO A 353 3.96 10.02 -23.21
N GLU A 354 4.71 9.29 -24.02
CA GLU A 354 4.36 7.94 -24.43
C GLU A 354 4.81 6.80 -23.50
N LEU A 355 5.53 7.05 -22.37
CA LEU A 355 6.39 5.94 -21.92
C LEU A 355 6.62 5.70 -20.43
N LEU A 356 5.76 6.08 -19.50
CA LEU A 356 6.04 5.74 -18.09
C LEU A 356 4.88 5.05 -17.37
N THR A 357 4.61 3.83 -17.75
CA THR A 357 3.75 2.89 -16.97
C THR A 357 4.54 2.06 -15.97
N TYR A 358 5.86 2.02 -16.14
CA TYR A 358 6.82 1.36 -15.23
C TYR A 358 8.13 2.13 -15.23
N PRO A 359 8.97 2.01 -14.20
CA PRO A 359 10.40 2.22 -14.37
C PRO A 359 10.85 1.17 -15.40
N LEU A 360 11.14 1.62 -16.63
CA LEU A 360 11.58 0.72 -17.71
C LEU A 360 12.89 0.03 -17.31
N PRO A 361 13.13 -1.23 -17.76
CA PRO A 361 14.44 -1.86 -17.68
C PRO A 361 15.46 -0.98 -18.41
N GLY A 362 16.35 -0.34 -17.69
CA GLY A 362 17.29 0.67 -18.20
C GLY A 362 16.98 2.11 -17.74
N ASP A 363 15.71 2.44 -17.38
CA ASP A 363 15.31 3.70 -16.75
C ASP A 363 15.10 3.55 -15.22
N SER A 364 15.37 2.39 -14.66
CA SER A 364 15.47 2.14 -13.22
C SER A 364 16.32 3.15 -12.43
N VAL A 365 17.12 3.94 -13.14
CA VAL A 365 17.91 5.05 -12.59
C VAL A 365 17.04 6.23 -12.14
N ALA A 366 15.87 6.49 -12.72
CA ALA A 366 15.07 7.68 -12.38
C ALA A 366 14.20 7.47 -11.13
N VAL A 367 13.61 6.30 -10.95
CA VAL A 367 12.91 5.94 -9.68
C VAL A 367 13.94 5.56 -8.62
N ALA A 368 15.08 4.96 -9.03
CA ALA A 368 16.22 4.69 -8.16
C ALA A 368 16.92 5.96 -7.63
N ALA A 369 16.80 7.10 -8.31
CA ALA A 369 17.37 8.36 -7.87
C ALA A 369 16.49 9.13 -6.87
N THR A 370 15.23 8.74 -6.70
CA THR A 370 14.34 9.32 -5.70
C THR A 370 14.35 8.40 -4.47
N PRO A 371 14.93 8.84 -3.34
CA PRO A 371 14.84 8.06 -2.11
C PRO A 371 13.38 7.86 -1.76
N ALA A 372 12.92 6.61 -1.79
CA ALA A 372 11.59 6.25 -1.37
C ALA A 372 11.66 5.58 0.00
N ASN A 373 10.84 6.03 0.94
CA ASN A 373 10.71 5.42 2.24
C ASN A 373 9.70 4.27 2.14
N MET A 374 10.24 3.07 1.90
CA MET A 374 9.52 1.82 1.73
C MET A 374 9.89 0.85 2.87
N LEU A 375 9.27 -0.33 2.91
CA LEU A 375 9.48 -1.34 3.96
C LEU A 375 10.95 -1.63 4.23
N GLU A 376 11.75 -1.75 3.17
CA GLU A 376 13.19 -2.10 3.24
C GLU A 376 14.05 -1.01 3.90
N THR A 377 13.53 0.22 4.08
CA THR A 377 14.23 1.23 4.86
C THR A 377 14.27 0.91 6.35
N GLY A 378 13.31 0.09 6.82
CA GLY A 378 13.15 -0.23 8.23
C GLY A 378 12.67 0.95 9.10
N SER A 379 12.33 2.09 8.50
CA SER A 379 11.82 3.27 9.20
C SER A 379 10.47 2.98 9.86
N LEU A 380 9.60 2.21 9.19
CA LEU A 380 8.24 1.85 9.63
C LEU A 380 7.37 3.04 10.05
N HIS A 381 7.75 4.24 9.60
CA HIS A 381 7.06 5.51 9.82
C HIS A 381 7.38 6.47 8.67
N PRO A 382 6.45 7.36 8.28
CA PRO A 382 6.75 8.39 7.30
C PRO A 382 7.93 9.27 7.72
N THR A 383 8.73 9.71 6.76
CA THR A 383 9.91 10.53 6.98
C THR A 383 9.71 11.93 6.39
N ARG A 384 10.46 12.90 6.86
CA ARG A 384 10.40 14.27 6.38
C ARG A 384 10.88 14.38 4.92
N ALA A 385 10.19 15.19 4.11
CA ALA A 385 10.62 15.51 2.76
C ALA A 385 12.01 16.17 2.76
N SER A 386 12.83 15.82 1.78
CA SER A 386 14.18 16.40 1.62
C SER A 386 14.09 17.82 1.07
N ALA A 387 15.15 18.64 1.26
CA ALA A 387 15.22 19.99 0.71
C ALA A 387 15.53 20.04 -0.81
N ARG A 388 14.99 19.08 -1.57
CA ARG A 388 15.13 19.01 -3.04
C ARG A 388 13.95 19.68 -3.71
N SER A 389 14.15 20.23 -4.90
CA SER A 389 13.07 20.73 -5.75
C SER A 389 12.35 19.58 -6.48
N GLY A 390 11.11 19.82 -6.91
CA GLY A 390 10.32 18.90 -7.69
C GLY A 390 9.46 17.95 -6.84
N LEU A 391 8.88 16.95 -7.49
CA LEU A 391 7.95 16.00 -6.87
C LEU A 391 8.71 15.04 -5.95
N GLN A 392 8.34 15.01 -4.67
CA GLN A 392 8.97 14.20 -3.64
C GLN A 392 7.95 13.26 -2.99
N GLN A 393 8.42 12.15 -2.45
CA GLN A 393 7.61 11.21 -1.70
C GLN A 393 6.36 10.72 -2.46
N ILE A 394 6.44 10.69 -3.79
CA ILE A 394 5.35 10.19 -4.64
C ILE A 394 5.22 8.68 -4.51
N PHE A 395 6.29 8.01 -4.10
CA PHE A 395 6.31 6.60 -3.72
C PHE A 395 6.81 6.46 -2.29
N GLY A 396 6.15 5.57 -1.52
CA GLY A 396 6.47 5.34 -0.12
C GLY A 396 5.89 6.40 0.82
N ASP A 397 6.36 6.42 2.04
CA ASP A 397 5.88 7.23 3.17
C ASP A 397 4.41 6.98 3.50
N VAL A 398 3.45 7.47 2.71
CA VAL A 398 2.01 7.27 2.91
C VAL A 398 1.30 6.96 1.61
N TRP A 399 0.34 6.04 1.64
CA TRP A 399 -0.66 5.93 0.59
C TRP A 399 -1.44 7.24 0.48
N GLU A 400 -1.51 7.80 -0.71
CA GLU A 400 -2.17 9.08 -0.96
C GLU A 400 -3.61 8.86 -1.42
N TRP A 401 -4.58 9.33 -0.63
CA TRP A 401 -5.97 9.33 -1.02
C TRP A 401 -6.20 10.17 -2.26
N THR A 402 -6.94 9.65 -3.22
CA THR A 402 -7.40 10.37 -4.41
C THR A 402 -8.90 10.62 -4.35
N SER A 403 -9.39 11.59 -5.12
CA SER A 403 -10.83 11.85 -5.26
C SER A 403 -11.56 10.83 -6.14
N SER A 404 -10.86 9.80 -6.65
CA SER A 404 -11.42 8.81 -7.56
C SER A 404 -12.07 7.65 -6.83
N ALA A 405 -13.33 7.35 -7.20
CA ALA A 405 -13.97 6.10 -6.79
C ALA A 405 -13.29 4.90 -7.45
N TYR A 406 -13.19 3.79 -6.72
CA TYR A 406 -12.63 2.56 -7.26
C TYR A 406 -13.63 1.86 -8.17
N THR A 407 -13.41 1.99 -9.46
CA THR A 407 -14.21 1.38 -10.53
C THR A 407 -13.30 0.74 -11.58
N GLY A 408 -13.86 -0.15 -12.41
CA GLY A 408 -13.13 -0.72 -13.55
C GLY A 408 -12.79 0.35 -14.58
N TYR A 409 -11.59 0.30 -15.14
CA TYR A 409 -11.23 1.14 -16.29
C TYR A 409 -12.10 0.82 -17.52
N PRO A 410 -12.28 1.74 -18.45
CA PRO A 410 -13.00 1.45 -19.70
C PRO A 410 -12.44 0.21 -20.40
N GLY A 411 -13.28 -0.82 -20.57
CA GLY A 411 -12.86 -2.12 -21.12
C GLY A 411 -12.25 -3.10 -20.14
N TYR A 412 -12.27 -2.82 -18.82
CA TYR A 412 -11.86 -3.74 -17.77
C TYR A 412 -12.49 -5.12 -17.94
N ARG A 413 -11.70 -6.15 -17.72
CA ARG A 413 -12.15 -7.54 -17.65
C ARG A 413 -11.45 -8.25 -16.50
N PRO A 414 -12.20 -8.89 -15.59
CA PRO A 414 -11.60 -9.67 -14.53
C PRO A 414 -10.84 -10.87 -15.11
N LEU A 415 -9.87 -11.36 -14.38
CA LEU A 415 -9.20 -12.62 -14.72
C LEU A 415 -10.21 -13.78 -14.77
N PRO A 416 -9.97 -14.82 -15.58
CA PRO A 416 -10.86 -15.97 -15.63
C PRO A 416 -10.84 -16.78 -14.31
N GLY A 417 -11.98 -17.42 -14.01
CA GLY A 417 -12.12 -18.29 -12.83
C GLY A 417 -12.04 -17.55 -11.50
N ALA A 418 -11.68 -18.27 -10.45
CA ALA A 418 -11.63 -17.73 -9.09
C ALA A 418 -10.68 -16.54 -8.94
N LEU A 419 -9.58 -16.49 -9.70
CA LEU A 419 -8.64 -15.36 -9.69
C LEU A 419 -9.31 -14.03 -10.07
N GLY A 420 -10.39 -14.04 -10.85
CA GLY A 420 -11.18 -12.84 -11.17
C GLY A 420 -11.92 -12.24 -9.99
N GLU A 421 -12.04 -12.97 -8.89
CA GLU A 421 -12.63 -12.45 -7.64
C GLU A 421 -11.66 -11.57 -6.84
N TYR A 422 -10.41 -11.45 -7.26
CA TYR A 422 -9.36 -10.76 -6.52
C TYR A 422 -9.63 -9.26 -6.36
N ASN A 423 -9.96 -8.56 -7.44
CA ASN A 423 -10.11 -7.10 -7.46
C ASN A 423 -11.52 -6.65 -7.84
N GLY A 424 -12.09 -7.22 -8.90
CA GLY A 424 -13.30 -6.70 -9.54
C GLY A 424 -14.51 -6.62 -8.64
N LYS A 425 -14.71 -7.55 -7.73
CA LYS A 425 -15.86 -7.56 -6.83
C LYS A 425 -15.83 -6.49 -5.73
N PHE A 426 -14.68 -5.82 -5.54
CA PHE A 426 -14.54 -4.71 -4.61
C PHE A 426 -14.79 -3.34 -5.25
N MET A 427 -15.10 -3.28 -6.55
CA MET A 427 -15.36 -2.04 -7.29
C MET A 427 -16.71 -1.42 -6.94
N SER A 428 -16.95 -1.21 -5.65
CA SER A 428 -18.14 -0.55 -5.11
C SER A 428 -17.80 0.04 -3.74
N SER A 429 -18.19 1.28 -3.51
CA SER A 429 -18.04 1.96 -2.20
C SER A 429 -16.60 2.01 -1.67
N GLN A 430 -15.62 2.02 -2.56
CA GLN A 430 -14.21 2.14 -2.25
C GLN A 430 -13.64 3.40 -2.93
N MET A 431 -12.59 3.96 -2.35
CA MET A 431 -11.82 5.07 -2.94
C MET A 431 -10.39 4.61 -3.25
N VAL A 432 -9.80 5.19 -4.30
CA VAL A 432 -8.46 4.81 -4.76
C VAL A 432 -7.39 5.54 -3.96
N LEU A 433 -6.34 4.80 -3.58
CA LEU A 433 -5.08 5.32 -3.05
C LEU A 433 -3.92 4.98 -3.98
N ARG A 434 -2.91 5.84 -4.00
CA ARG A 434 -1.73 5.70 -4.84
C ARG A 434 -0.44 5.85 -4.04
N GLY A 435 0.66 5.32 -4.55
CA GLY A 435 2.03 5.64 -4.14
C GLY A 435 2.73 4.65 -3.22
N GLY A 436 2.01 3.82 -2.48
CA GLY A 436 2.62 2.99 -1.45
C GLY A 436 2.85 3.73 -0.13
N SER A 437 3.33 3.03 0.86
CA SER A 437 3.62 3.57 2.19
C SER A 437 5.00 3.13 2.71
N CYS A 438 5.39 3.60 3.87
CA CYS A 438 6.63 3.20 4.53
C CYS A 438 6.69 1.71 4.95
N VAL A 439 5.58 0.99 4.81
CA VAL A 439 5.49 -0.47 5.05
C VAL A 439 5.13 -1.26 3.79
N THR A 440 5.08 -0.60 2.63
CA THR A 440 4.91 -1.26 1.32
C THR A 440 6.27 -1.74 0.81
N PRO A 441 6.42 -3.00 0.36
CA PRO A 441 7.66 -3.48 -0.26
C PRO A 441 8.00 -2.73 -1.55
N ALA A 442 9.27 -2.36 -1.72
CA ALA A 442 9.73 -1.56 -2.86
C ALA A 442 9.57 -2.30 -4.21
N THR A 443 9.60 -3.63 -4.22
CA THR A 443 9.41 -4.43 -5.42
C THR A 443 7.95 -4.64 -5.81
N HIS A 444 7.02 -4.16 -4.96
CA HIS A 444 5.57 -4.26 -5.15
C HIS A 444 4.98 -3.03 -5.83
N ILE A 445 5.55 -1.84 -5.56
CA ILE A 445 4.96 -0.57 -5.98
C ILE A 445 5.30 -0.22 -7.44
N ARG A 446 4.37 0.45 -8.12
CA ARG A 446 4.47 0.98 -9.48
C ARG A 446 3.48 2.11 -9.70
N ALA A 447 3.70 2.94 -10.72
CA ALA A 447 2.87 4.12 -10.97
C ALA A 447 1.40 3.75 -11.28
N SER A 448 1.16 2.62 -11.94
CA SER A 448 -0.19 2.14 -12.29
C SER A 448 -0.92 1.43 -11.14
N TYR A 449 -0.21 1.11 -10.03
CA TYR A 449 -0.81 0.39 -8.91
C TYR A 449 -1.99 1.14 -8.29
N ARG A 450 -3.10 0.43 -8.11
CA ARG A 450 -4.34 0.97 -7.55
C ARG A 450 -4.65 0.25 -6.25
N ASN A 451 -4.37 0.89 -5.12
CA ASN A 451 -4.88 0.43 -3.82
C ASN A 451 -6.26 1.03 -3.56
N PHE A 452 -7.06 0.38 -2.74
CA PHE A 452 -8.43 0.80 -2.49
C PHE A 452 -8.91 0.38 -1.09
N PHE A 453 -9.62 1.28 -0.44
CA PHE A 453 -10.27 1.02 0.85
C PHE A 453 -11.62 1.75 0.92
N THR A 454 -12.47 1.33 1.87
CA THR A 454 -13.68 2.07 2.20
C THR A 454 -13.33 3.46 2.70
N PRO A 455 -14.15 4.49 2.42
CA PRO A 455 -13.83 5.88 2.78
C PRO A 455 -13.56 6.12 4.27
N ALA A 456 -14.09 5.29 5.15
CA ALA A 456 -13.92 5.40 6.60
C ALA A 456 -12.65 4.71 7.14
N THR A 457 -11.90 3.99 6.31
CA THR A 457 -10.69 3.25 6.73
C THR A 457 -9.60 4.20 7.20
N ARG A 458 -9.04 3.95 8.41
CA ARG A 458 -8.03 4.82 9.06
C ARG A 458 -6.76 4.09 9.50
N TRP A 459 -6.78 2.76 9.71
CA TRP A 459 -5.62 2.04 10.28
C TRP A 459 -4.49 1.81 9.27
N GLN A 460 -4.74 2.02 7.97
CA GLN A 460 -3.72 1.97 6.92
C GLN A 460 -2.75 3.14 7.05
N PHE A 461 -1.53 3.01 6.50
CA PHE A 461 -0.58 4.11 6.40
C PHE A 461 -1.00 5.06 5.28
N SER A 462 -2.19 5.65 5.45
CA SER A 462 -2.85 6.53 4.47
C SER A 462 -2.75 7.99 4.90
N GLY A 463 -2.38 8.85 3.96
CA GLY A 463 -2.28 10.28 4.09
C GLY A 463 -2.84 10.97 2.85
N LEU A 464 -2.35 12.17 2.53
CA LEU A 464 -2.84 12.92 1.38
C LEU A 464 -1.77 13.82 0.77
N ARG A 465 -1.91 14.06 -0.51
CA ARG A 465 -1.27 15.12 -1.28
C ARG A 465 -2.34 16.00 -1.89
N LEU A 466 -2.09 17.29 -1.98
CA LEU A 466 -3.03 18.23 -2.57
C LEU A 466 -2.80 18.40 -4.07
N ALA A 467 -3.87 18.66 -4.78
CA ALA A 467 -3.90 19.19 -6.12
C ALA A 467 -4.71 20.49 -6.15
N ARG A 468 -4.63 21.24 -7.22
CA ARG A 468 -5.49 22.41 -7.45
C ARG A 468 -5.79 22.57 -8.92
N ASP A 469 -6.97 23.13 -9.20
CA ASP A 469 -7.31 23.57 -10.55
C ASP A 469 -6.45 24.77 -10.92
N THR A 470 -6.00 24.79 -12.17
CA THR A 470 -5.34 25.97 -12.76
C THR A 470 -6.31 26.62 -13.73
N ALA A 471 -6.49 27.96 -13.57
CA ALA A 471 -7.40 28.75 -14.42
C ALA A 471 -6.92 28.75 -15.88
#